data_28f55ee6d6d49e04675e54edc2b22db3
#
_entry.id   28f55ee6d6d49e04675e54edc2b22db3
#
_cell.length_a   1.000
_cell.length_b   1.000
_cell.length_c   1.000
_cell.angle_alpha   90.00
_cell.angle_beta   90.00
_cell.angle_gamma   90.00
#
_symmetry.space_group_name_H-M   'P 1'
#
loop_
_entity.id
_entity.type
_entity.pdbx_description
1 polymer ?
#
loop_
_entity_poly.entity_id
_entity_poly.type
_entity_poly.pdbx_seq_one_letter_code
_entity_poly.pdbx_strand_id
1 'polypeptide(L)'
;MAIYLERAGVEACISKVNAAIEELYATAQNIDATMGELPNYWQGAASDSAQATYAEEYKTLLTKTVPEAVENFKQFINTCKESIIDVDTQLSGK
;
A
#
# COMPACT_ATOMS: atom_id res chain seq x y z
N MET A 1 22.36 24.73 -7.70
CA MET A 1 21.98 23.79 -6.62
C MET A 1 22.42 22.38 -6.99
N ALA A 2 23.09 21.70 -6.08
CA ALA A 2 23.50 20.32 -6.31
C ALA A 2 22.31 19.37 -6.07
N ILE A 3 22.16 18.39 -6.97
CA ILE A 3 21.18 17.33 -6.80
C ILE A 3 21.93 16.10 -6.31
N TYR A 4 21.49 15.57 -5.19
CA TYR A 4 22.04 14.34 -4.64
C TYR A 4 21.05 13.20 -4.79
N LEU A 5 21.52 12.12 -5.39
CA LEU A 5 20.72 10.91 -5.53
C LEU A 5 21.64 9.70 -5.37
N GLU A 6 21.47 8.96 -4.30
CA GLU A 6 22.17 7.70 -4.13
C GLU A 6 21.22 6.60 -4.57
N ARG A 7 21.46 6.08 -5.77
CA ARG A 7 20.54 5.18 -6.45
C ARG A 7 20.25 3.91 -5.64
N ALA A 8 21.28 3.29 -5.09
CA ALA A 8 21.12 2.06 -4.33
C ALA A 8 20.25 2.27 -3.09
N GLY A 9 20.43 3.40 -2.41
CA GLY A 9 19.61 3.74 -1.25
C GLY A 9 18.15 3.98 -1.61
N VAL A 10 17.90 4.69 -2.71
CA VAL A 10 16.55 4.96 -3.19
C VAL A 10 15.85 3.65 -3.58
N GLU A 11 16.55 2.78 -4.30
CA GLU A 11 15.99 1.49 -4.70
C GLU A 11 15.70 0.61 -3.50
N ALA A 12 16.56 0.64 -2.48
CA ALA A 12 16.31 -0.07 -1.23
C ALA A 12 15.05 0.45 -0.53
N CYS A 13 14.84 1.76 -0.53
CA CYS A 13 13.63 2.35 0.04
C CYS A 13 12.38 1.93 -0.73
N ILE A 14 12.45 1.90 -2.06
CA ILE A 14 11.34 1.45 -2.89
C ILE A 14 11.02 -0.01 -2.62
N SER A 15 12.04 -0.86 -2.45
CA SER A 15 11.84 -2.26 -2.09
C SER A 15 11.13 -2.41 -0.74
N LYS A 16 11.46 -1.55 0.23
CA LYS A 16 10.78 -1.55 1.53
C LYS A 16 9.32 -1.14 1.40
N VAL A 17 9.03 -0.17 0.53
CA VAL A 17 7.64 0.22 0.24
C VAL A 17 6.89 -0.94 -0.40
N ASN A 18 7.51 -1.64 -1.35
CA ASN A 18 6.90 -2.83 -1.97
C ASN A 18 6.57 -3.89 -0.93
N ALA A 19 7.49 -4.18 -0.03
CA ALA A 19 7.27 -5.16 1.02
C ALA A 19 6.12 -4.74 1.95
N ALA A 20 6.05 -3.46 2.27
CA ALA A 20 4.96 -2.92 3.10
C ALA A 20 3.61 -3.04 2.40
N ILE A 21 3.56 -2.84 1.07
CA ILE A 21 2.34 -3.01 0.29
C ILE A 21 1.88 -4.47 0.33
N GLU A 22 2.80 -5.41 0.16
CA GLU A 22 2.47 -6.84 0.23
C GLU A 22 1.94 -7.22 1.62
N GLU A 23 2.55 -6.68 2.68
CA GLU A 23 2.06 -6.88 4.05
C GLU A 23 0.67 -6.28 4.25
N LEU A 24 0.43 -5.12 3.65
CA LEU A 24 -0.88 -4.47 3.74
C LEU A 24 -1.96 -5.33 3.11
N TYR A 25 -1.71 -5.88 1.92
CA TYR A 25 -2.64 -6.80 1.27
C TYR A 25 -2.89 -8.04 2.12
N ALA A 26 -1.82 -8.64 2.64
CA ALA A 26 -1.93 -9.83 3.48
C ALA A 26 -2.73 -9.53 4.75
N THR A 27 -2.47 -8.39 5.39
CA THR A 27 -3.19 -7.97 6.59
C THR A 27 -4.67 -7.76 6.30
N ALA A 28 -4.99 -7.10 5.17
CA ALA A 28 -6.37 -6.88 4.77
C ALA A 28 -7.11 -8.20 4.52
N GLN A 29 -6.45 -9.15 3.87
CA GLN A 29 -7.04 -10.47 3.64
C GLN A 29 -7.25 -11.22 4.95
N ASN A 30 -6.31 -11.11 5.90
CA ASN A 30 -6.43 -11.73 7.21
C ASN A 30 -7.60 -11.13 8.00
N ILE A 31 -7.78 -9.83 7.95
CA ILE A 31 -8.92 -9.16 8.58
C ILE A 31 -10.22 -9.65 7.96
N ASP A 32 -10.29 -9.71 6.64
CA ASP A 32 -11.50 -10.15 5.95
C ASP A 32 -11.85 -11.61 6.31
N ALA A 33 -10.84 -12.49 6.33
CA ALA A 33 -11.04 -13.88 6.71
C ALA A 33 -11.49 -14.00 8.17
N THR A 34 -10.90 -13.21 9.06
CA THR A 34 -11.26 -13.20 10.48
C THR A 34 -12.69 -12.73 10.68
N MET A 35 -13.11 -11.71 9.93
CA MET A 35 -14.49 -11.24 9.98
C MET A 35 -15.46 -12.33 9.49
N GLY A 36 -15.03 -13.13 8.52
CA GLY A 36 -15.83 -14.29 8.06
C GLY A 36 -15.96 -15.39 9.10
N GLU A 37 -14.98 -15.51 10.00
CA GLU A 37 -14.99 -16.50 11.08
C GLU A 37 -15.79 -16.05 12.30
N LEU A 38 -15.89 -14.75 12.51
CA LEU A 38 -16.48 -14.17 13.71
C LEU A 38 -17.89 -14.72 14.03
N PRO A 39 -18.80 -14.92 13.05
CA PRO A 39 -20.12 -15.46 13.34
C PRO A 39 -20.12 -16.86 13.97
N ASN A 40 -19.03 -17.60 13.86
CA ASN A 40 -18.90 -18.91 14.49
C ASN A 40 -18.82 -18.80 16.02
N TYR A 41 -18.40 -17.65 16.53
CA TYR A 41 -18.13 -17.41 17.94
C TYR A 41 -19.03 -16.35 18.54
N TRP A 42 -19.71 -15.56 17.71
CA TRP A 42 -20.55 -14.46 18.16
C TRP A 42 -21.72 -14.29 17.21
N GLN A 43 -22.91 -14.51 17.73
CA GLN A 43 -24.17 -14.43 16.97
C GLN A 43 -25.13 -13.48 17.64
N GLY A 44 -26.07 -12.92 16.86
CA GLY A 44 -27.08 -12.02 17.36
C GLY A 44 -27.08 -10.70 16.59
N ALA A 45 -28.00 -9.81 16.98
CA ALA A 45 -28.20 -8.55 16.26
C ALA A 45 -26.95 -7.66 16.27
N ALA A 46 -26.21 -7.64 17.37
CA ALA A 46 -25.00 -6.83 17.44
C ALA A 46 -23.90 -7.38 16.51
N SER A 47 -23.77 -8.70 16.41
CA SER A 47 -22.82 -9.32 15.49
C SER A 47 -23.24 -9.04 14.04
N ASP A 48 -24.50 -9.17 13.70
CA ASP A 48 -25.01 -8.87 12.36
C ASP A 48 -24.74 -7.41 11.99
N SER A 49 -24.94 -6.50 12.93
CA SER A 49 -24.66 -5.08 12.73
C SER A 49 -23.17 -4.84 12.49
N ALA A 50 -22.29 -5.51 13.24
CA ALA A 50 -20.84 -5.40 13.05
C ALA A 50 -20.42 -5.90 11.68
N GLN A 51 -20.98 -7.02 11.22
CA GLN A 51 -20.69 -7.57 9.89
C GLN A 51 -21.15 -6.63 8.79
N ALA A 52 -22.34 -6.06 8.92
CA ALA A 52 -22.88 -5.12 7.95
C ALA A 52 -22.02 -3.86 7.88
N THR A 53 -21.63 -3.31 9.03
CA THR A 53 -20.77 -2.13 9.09
C THR A 53 -19.42 -2.41 8.44
N TYR A 54 -18.82 -3.55 8.74
CA TYR A 54 -17.56 -3.93 8.12
C TYR A 54 -17.70 -4.00 6.60
N ALA A 55 -18.73 -4.71 6.10
CA ALA A 55 -18.92 -4.89 4.67
C ALA A 55 -19.18 -3.57 3.94
N GLU A 56 -19.92 -2.66 4.57
CA GLU A 56 -20.30 -1.39 3.94
C GLU A 56 -19.21 -0.32 4.03
N GLU A 57 -18.52 -0.24 5.17
CA GLU A 57 -17.64 0.89 5.45
C GLU A 57 -16.17 0.55 5.37
N TYR A 58 -15.77 -0.64 5.75
CA TYR A 58 -14.35 -0.95 5.94
C TYR A 58 -13.76 -1.94 4.95
N LYS A 59 -14.55 -2.88 4.46
CA LYS A 59 -14.02 -3.94 3.58
C LYS A 59 -13.38 -3.38 2.32
N THR A 60 -14.10 -2.54 1.59
CA THR A 60 -13.59 -1.94 0.35
C THR A 60 -12.41 -1.02 0.64
N LEU A 61 -12.47 -0.27 1.75
CA LEU A 61 -11.39 0.61 2.16
C LEU A 61 -10.10 -0.18 2.39
N LEU A 62 -10.17 -1.28 3.14
CA LEU A 62 -9.00 -2.06 3.50
C LEU A 62 -8.48 -2.93 2.36
N THR A 63 -9.37 -3.52 1.57
CA THR A 63 -8.96 -4.48 0.54
C THR A 63 -8.71 -3.84 -0.82
N LYS A 64 -9.18 -2.62 -1.03
CA LYS A 64 -9.05 -1.97 -2.33
C LYS A 64 -8.53 -0.54 -2.24
N THR A 65 -9.25 0.34 -1.56
CA THR A 65 -8.96 1.79 -1.61
C THR A 65 -7.58 2.13 -1.05
N VAL A 66 -7.26 1.65 0.15
CA VAL A 66 -5.97 1.93 0.77
C VAL A 66 -4.81 1.27 0.02
N PRO A 67 -4.89 -0.03 -0.34
CA PRO A 67 -3.82 -0.63 -1.14
C PRO A 67 -3.61 0.06 -2.49
N GLU A 68 -4.68 0.48 -3.18
CA GLU A 68 -4.54 1.21 -4.44
C GLU A 68 -3.86 2.55 -4.24
N ALA A 69 -4.20 3.27 -3.17
CA ALA A 69 -3.57 4.56 -2.87
C ALA A 69 -2.07 4.38 -2.61
N VAL A 70 -1.68 3.33 -1.89
CA VAL A 70 -0.26 3.06 -1.62
C VAL A 70 0.47 2.64 -2.89
N GLU A 71 -0.16 1.83 -3.74
CA GLU A 71 0.39 1.47 -5.05
C GLU A 71 0.63 2.71 -5.92
N ASN A 72 -0.33 3.61 -5.96
CA ASN A 72 -0.20 4.85 -6.71
C ASN A 72 0.93 5.71 -6.17
N PHE A 73 1.10 5.75 -4.86
CA PHE A 73 2.19 6.47 -4.23
C PHE A 73 3.55 5.86 -4.60
N LYS A 74 3.65 4.55 -4.59
CA LYS A 74 4.86 3.86 -5.02
C LYS A 74 5.22 4.20 -6.46
N GLN A 75 4.24 4.19 -7.35
CA GLN A 75 4.46 4.57 -8.75
C GLN A 75 4.91 6.02 -8.87
N PHE A 76 4.33 6.90 -8.08
CA PHE A 76 4.74 8.31 -8.06
C PHE A 76 6.20 8.47 -7.63
N ILE A 77 6.62 7.78 -6.57
CA ILE A 77 8.01 7.80 -6.11
C ILE A 77 8.94 7.29 -7.21
N ASN A 78 8.57 6.20 -7.85
CA ASN A 78 9.37 5.59 -8.91
C ASN A 78 9.49 6.53 -10.10
N THR A 79 8.41 7.20 -10.48
CA THR A 79 8.43 8.20 -11.55
C THR A 79 9.35 9.38 -11.20
N CYS A 80 9.29 9.86 -9.96
CA CYS A 80 10.18 10.93 -9.50
C CYS A 80 11.63 10.50 -9.54
N LYS A 81 11.94 9.28 -9.10
CA LYS A 81 13.29 8.73 -9.15
C LYS A 81 13.80 8.69 -10.59
N GLU A 82 13.01 8.16 -11.51
CA GLU A 82 13.41 8.06 -12.91
C GLU A 82 13.64 9.43 -13.54
N SER A 83 12.79 10.40 -13.20
CA SER A 83 12.96 11.78 -13.70
C SER A 83 14.27 12.40 -13.22
N ILE A 84 14.62 12.21 -11.95
CA ILE A 84 15.86 12.75 -11.38
C ILE A 84 17.07 12.07 -12.00
N ILE A 85 17.03 10.74 -12.16
CA ILE A 85 18.12 9.99 -12.78
C ILE A 85 18.31 10.46 -14.22
N ASP A 86 17.23 10.66 -14.96
CA ASP A 86 17.27 11.09 -16.35
C ASP A 86 17.90 12.47 -16.48
N VAL A 87 17.48 13.42 -15.64
CA VAL A 87 18.06 14.77 -15.62
C VAL A 87 19.55 14.71 -15.27
N ASP A 88 19.91 13.95 -14.25
CA ASP A 88 21.29 13.82 -13.83
C ASP A 88 22.17 13.21 -14.94
N THR A 89 21.65 12.21 -15.63
CA THR A 89 22.34 11.58 -16.76
C THR A 89 22.57 12.59 -17.88
N GLN A 90 21.57 13.40 -18.21
CA GLN A 90 21.68 14.41 -19.25
C GLN A 90 22.73 15.46 -18.88
N LEU A 91 22.80 15.88 -17.63
CA LEU A 91 23.79 16.83 -17.18
C LEU A 91 25.19 16.24 -17.16
N SER A 92 25.32 14.97 -16.75
CA SER A 92 26.60 14.29 -16.68
C SER A 92 27.13 13.91 -18.06
N GLY A 93 26.26 13.72 -19.02
CA GLY A 93 26.63 13.30 -20.37
C GLY A 93 27.25 14.38 -21.22
N LYS A 94 27.39 15.56 -20.67
CA LYS A 94 28.04 16.67 -21.37
C LYS A 94 29.55 16.75 -20.98
#